data_eacffbf6569cd4b504353dbc5204a136
#
_entry.id   eacffbf6569cd4b504353dbc5204a136
#
_cell.length_a   1.000
_cell.length_b   1.000
_cell.length_c   1.000
_cell.angle_alpha   90.00
_cell.angle_beta   90.00
_cell.angle_gamma   90.00
#
_symmetry.space_group_name_H-M   'P 1'
#
loop_
_entity.id
_entity.type
_entity.pdbx_description
1 polymer ?
#
loop_
_entity_poly.entity_id
_entity_poly.type
_entity_poly.pdbx_seq_one_letter_code
_entity_poly.pdbx_strand_id
1 'polypeptide(L)'
;MERLWCVLAGYLFGSFLTADLIVFCRTGARRAEGFGNPGMANVASRLGAGSGLLVLAGDILKTAAACALCRLWLFPGMGRMAVLYAGLGAVLGHCWPVWNGFRGGKGVAVAGAASILFSPPVGIASYLLGAAAVLATGYLAVGSAVIAVSLPLL
;
A
#
# COMPACT_ATOMS: atom_id res chain seq x y z
N MET A 1 13.18 -20.81 -0.87
CA MET A 1 12.71 -20.44 0.50
C MET A 1 12.75 -18.94 0.75
N GLU A 2 13.79 -18.23 0.30
CA GLU A 2 13.94 -16.77 0.50
C GLU A 2 12.75 -15.94 0.00
N ARG A 3 12.17 -16.30 -1.17
CA ARG A 3 10.98 -15.64 -1.72
C ARG A 3 9.79 -15.69 -0.76
N LEU A 4 9.56 -16.83 -0.15
CA LEU A 4 8.48 -17.03 0.83
C LEU A 4 8.70 -16.15 2.07
N TRP A 5 9.94 -16.09 2.57
CA TRP A 5 10.28 -15.25 3.72
C TRP A 5 10.10 -13.76 3.42
N CYS A 6 10.44 -13.31 2.18
CA CYS A 6 10.15 -11.93 1.75
C CYS A 6 8.65 -11.65 1.74
N VAL A 7 7.83 -12.58 1.21
CA VAL A 7 6.36 -12.44 1.22
C VAL A 7 5.81 -12.38 2.65
N LEU A 8 6.29 -13.25 3.54
CA LEU A 8 5.86 -13.26 4.94
C LEU A 8 6.24 -11.97 5.68
N ALA A 9 7.49 -11.50 5.52
CA ALA A 9 7.92 -10.23 6.08
C ALA A 9 7.07 -9.07 5.55
N GLY A 10 6.89 -9.00 4.23
CA GLY A 10 6.04 -8.02 3.60
C GLY A 10 4.60 -8.05 4.13
N TYR A 11 4.03 -9.25 4.27
CA TYR A 11 2.68 -9.45 4.79
C TYR A 11 2.53 -8.91 6.22
N LEU A 12 3.49 -9.17 7.09
CA LEU A 12 3.46 -8.67 8.46
C LEU A 12 3.46 -7.14 8.51
N PHE A 13 4.36 -6.49 7.77
CA PHE A 13 4.38 -5.02 7.65
C PHE A 13 3.10 -4.49 7.01
N GLY A 14 2.64 -5.11 5.94
CA GLY A 14 1.40 -4.73 5.23
C GLY A 14 0.17 -4.82 6.11
N SER A 15 0.09 -5.85 6.95
CA SER A 15 -1.04 -6.11 7.85
C SER A 15 -1.25 -5.03 8.92
N PHE A 16 -0.25 -4.18 9.15
CA PHE A 16 -0.43 -2.98 9.99
C PHE A 16 -1.18 -1.92 9.20
N LEU A 17 -2.43 -1.65 9.60
CA LEU A 17 -3.27 -0.65 8.94
C LEU A 17 -3.04 0.74 9.54
N THR A 18 -2.34 1.60 8.81
CA THR A 18 -2.06 2.99 9.22
C THR A 18 -3.36 3.76 9.46
N ALA A 19 -4.40 3.48 8.67
CA ALA A 19 -5.71 4.10 8.83
C ALA A 19 -6.31 3.85 10.21
N ASP A 20 -6.23 2.61 10.74
CA ASP A 20 -6.75 2.27 12.07
C ASP A 20 -6.01 3.05 13.16
N LEU A 21 -4.69 3.18 13.05
CA LEU A 21 -3.88 3.98 13.97
C LEU A 21 -4.29 5.46 13.94
N ILE A 22 -4.41 6.06 12.75
CA ILE A 22 -4.78 7.48 12.61
C ILE A 22 -6.21 7.73 13.12
N VAL A 23 -7.16 6.84 12.81
CA VAL A 23 -8.53 6.94 13.32
C VAL A 23 -8.53 6.84 14.83
N PHE A 24 -7.80 5.89 15.41
CA PHE A 24 -7.68 5.75 16.87
C PHE A 24 -7.13 7.01 17.53
N CYS A 25 -6.03 7.56 17.00
CA CYS A 25 -5.43 8.79 17.54
C CYS A 25 -6.35 10.02 17.43
N ARG A 26 -7.24 10.07 16.45
CA ARG A 26 -8.13 11.21 16.22
C ARG A 26 -9.50 11.10 16.90
N THR A 27 -9.99 9.89 17.11
CA THR A 27 -11.37 9.67 17.55
C THR A 27 -11.49 8.78 18.79
N GLY A 28 -10.42 8.08 19.18
CA GLY A 28 -10.45 7.04 20.22
C GLY A 28 -11.09 5.73 19.76
N ALA A 29 -11.63 5.64 18.55
CA ALA A 29 -12.22 4.42 18.01
C ALA A 29 -11.14 3.38 17.71
N ARG A 30 -11.30 2.15 18.19
CA ARG A 30 -10.29 1.08 18.04
C ARG A 30 -10.10 0.58 16.61
N ARG A 31 -11.03 0.87 15.71
CA ARG A 31 -10.98 0.51 14.28
C ARG A 31 -11.62 1.61 13.45
N ALA A 32 -11.25 1.68 12.20
CA ALA A 32 -11.97 2.45 11.19
C ALA A 32 -13.36 1.82 10.85
N GLU A 33 -13.95 1.07 11.81
CA GLU A 33 -15.31 0.52 11.68
C GLU A 33 -16.30 1.68 11.56
N GLY A 34 -17.15 1.63 10.53
CA GLY A 34 -18.02 2.74 10.17
C GLY A 34 -17.38 3.76 9.21
N PHE A 35 -16.07 3.73 9.05
CA PHE A 35 -15.38 4.52 8.03
C PHE A 35 -15.38 3.85 6.65
N GLY A 36 -15.78 2.57 6.55
CA GLY A 36 -15.73 1.79 5.32
C GLY A 36 -14.30 1.29 5.04
N ASN A 37 -13.77 1.55 3.85
CA ASN A 37 -12.44 1.09 3.46
C ASN A 37 -11.32 1.85 4.22
N PRO A 38 -10.37 1.17 4.92
CA PRO A 38 -9.27 1.81 5.64
C PRO A 38 -8.17 2.29 4.69
N GLY A 39 -8.45 3.35 3.94
CA GLY A 39 -7.52 3.95 2.98
C GLY A 39 -7.51 5.48 3.05
N MET A 40 -6.48 6.07 2.46
CA MET A 40 -6.21 7.51 2.46
C MET A 40 -7.44 8.35 2.09
N ALA A 41 -8.10 8.05 0.97
CA ALA A 41 -9.22 8.85 0.47
C ALA A 41 -10.43 8.84 1.42
N ASN A 42 -10.73 7.68 2.01
CA ASN A 42 -11.84 7.54 2.94
C ASN A 42 -11.56 8.22 4.28
N VAL A 43 -10.34 8.13 4.79
CA VAL A 43 -9.93 8.85 6.01
C VAL A 43 -9.91 10.35 5.75
N ALA A 44 -9.41 10.80 4.58
CA ALA A 44 -9.40 12.21 4.19
C ALA A 44 -10.80 12.81 4.14
N SER A 45 -11.78 12.10 3.59
CA SER A 45 -13.16 12.58 3.47
C SER A 45 -13.87 12.77 4.81
N ARG A 46 -13.45 12.05 5.86
CA ARG A 46 -14.08 12.06 7.19
C ARG A 46 -13.30 12.85 8.25
N LEU A 47 -11.98 12.78 8.21
CA LEU A 47 -11.07 13.38 9.20
C LEU A 47 -10.16 14.48 8.63
N GLY A 48 -10.45 14.90 7.39
CA GLY A 48 -9.71 15.94 6.70
C GLY A 48 -8.46 15.45 5.97
N ALA A 49 -8.00 16.24 5.01
CA ALA A 49 -6.89 15.90 4.10
C ALA A 49 -5.59 15.54 4.84
N GLY A 50 -5.27 16.24 5.94
CA GLY A 50 -4.08 15.96 6.75
C GLY A 50 -4.06 14.53 7.32
N SER A 51 -5.21 14.03 7.79
CA SER A 51 -5.33 12.65 8.28
C SER A 51 -5.17 11.64 7.14
N GLY A 52 -5.72 11.93 5.96
CA GLY A 52 -5.53 11.10 4.76
C GLY A 52 -4.07 11.04 4.32
N LEU A 53 -3.37 12.18 4.33
CA LEU A 53 -1.94 12.23 3.99
C LEU A 53 -1.08 11.43 4.98
N LEU A 54 -1.40 11.45 6.27
CA LEU A 54 -0.72 10.62 7.28
C LEU A 54 -0.93 9.12 6.99
N VAL A 55 -2.14 8.72 6.58
CA VAL A 55 -2.40 7.32 6.15
C VAL A 55 -1.56 6.95 4.94
N LEU A 56 -1.52 7.81 3.93
CA LEU A 56 -0.71 7.60 2.72
C LEU A 56 0.77 7.46 3.06
N ALA A 57 1.31 8.39 3.85
CA ALA A 57 2.71 8.38 4.27
C ALA A 57 3.06 7.11 5.04
N GLY A 58 2.21 6.68 5.98
CA GLY A 58 2.42 5.45 6.73
C GLY A 58 2.33 4.18 5.87
N ASP A 59 1.44 4.15 4.88
CA ASP A 59 1.34 3.01 3.95
C ASP A 59 2.58 2.93 3.03
N ILE A 60 3.12 4.06 2.58
CA ILE A 60 4.38 4.12 1.83
C ILE A 60 5.54 3.68 2.73
N LEU A 61 5.63 4.22 3.94
CA LEU A 61 6.73 3.96 4.87
C LEU A 61 6.80 2.48 5.28
N LYS A 62 5.68 1.85 5.66
CA LYS A 62 5.66 0.43 6.01
C LYS A 62 6.09 -0.47 4.85
N THR A 63 5.68 -0.11 3.62
CA THR A 63 6.05 -0.86 2.41
C THR A 63 7.54 -0.70 2.12
N ALA A 64 8.07 0.53 2.21
CA ALA A 64 9.48 0.80 2.04
C ALA A 64 10.32 0.08 3.10
N ALA A 65 9.88 0.06 4.36
CA ALA A 65 10.55 -0.65 5.44
C ALA A 65 10.61 -2.16 5.19
N ALA A 66 9.50 -2.77 4.76
CA ALA A 66 9.47 -4.20 4.41
C ALA A 66 10.42 -4.54 3.26
N CYS A 67 10.39 -3.75 2.19
CA CYS A 67 11.26 -3.92 1.03
C CYS A 67 12.74 -3.71 1.39
N ALA A 68 13.06 -2.69 2.17
CA ALA A 68 14.41 -2.41 2.63
C ALA A 68 14.94 -3.53 3.54
N LEU A 69 14.14 -3.99 4.49
CA LEU A 69 14.48 -5.10 5.36
C LEU A 69 14.85 -6.36 4.56
N CYS A 70 14.01 -6.73 3.60
CA CYS A 70 14.27 -7.92 2.79
C CYS A 70 15.49 -7.75 1.87
N ARG A 71 15.62 -6.60 1.19
CA ARG A 71 16.67 -6.36 0.21
C ARG A 71 18.04 -6.13 0.81
N LEU A 72 18.11 -5.39 1.95
CA LEU A 72 19.38 -4.91 2.50
C LEU A 72 19.91 -5.81 3.62
N TRP A 73 19.01 -6.50 4.35
CA TRP A 73 19.37 -7.20 5.58
C TRP A 73 19.12 -8.70 5.51
N LEU A 74 17.91 -9.14 5.14
CA LEU A 74 17.58 -10.56 5.19
C LEU A 74 18.13 -11.34 3.99
N PHE A 75 17.97 -10.81 2.78
CA PHE A 75 18.28 -11.50 1.52
C PHE A 75 18.92 -10.58 0.48
N PRO A 76 20.08 -9.97 0.78
CA PRO A 76 20.74 -9.02 -0.14
C PRO A 76 21.07 -9.66 -1.50
N GLY A 77 21.35 -10.96 -1.54
CA GLY A 77 21.64 -11.71 -2.77
C GLY A 77 20.46 -11.78 -3.76
N MET A 78 19.22 -11.58 -3.29
CA MET A 78 18.06 -11.53 -4.18
C MET A 78 17.94 -10.19 -4.94
N GLY A 79 18.61 -9.14 -4.51
CA GLY A 79 18.57 -7.84 -5.15
C GLY A 79 17.15 -7.29 -5.30
N ARG A 80 16.76 -6.90 -6.53
CA ARG A 80 15.42 -6.35 -6.81
C ARG A 80 14.29 -7.36 -6.58
N MET A 81 14.56 -8.67 -6.69
CA MET A 81 13.52 -9.69 -6.46
C MET A 81 13.05 -9.71 -5.02
N ALA A 82 13.90 -9.37 -4.04
CA ALA A 82 13.47 -9.22 -2.65
C ALA A 82 12.42 -8.12 -2.50
N VAL A 83 12.57 -7.00 -3.23
CA VAL A 83 11.58 -5.90 -3.25
C VAL A 83 10.26 -6.37 -3.84
N LEU A 84 10.29 -7.13 -4.95
CA LEU A 84 9.09 -7.64 -5.60
C LEU A 84 8.27 -8.53 -4.64
N TYR A 85 8.92 -9.52 -4.01
CA TYR A 85 8.22 -10.44 -3.12
C TYR A 85 7.79 -9.78 -1.79
N ALA A 86 8.61 -8.89 -1.23
CA ALA A 86 8.21 -8.13 -0.05
C ALA A 86 7.06 -7.17 -0.35
N GLY A 87 7.09 -6.51 -1.51
CA GLY A 87 6.01 -5.64 -1.98
C GLY A 87 4.70 -6.40 -2.18
N LEU A 88 4.75 -7.57 -2.83
CA LEU A 88 3.59 -8.47 -2.96
C LEU A 88 3.02 -8.83 -1.58
N GLY A 89 3.88 -9.25 -0.65
CA GLY A 89 3.48 -9.54 0.73
C GLY A 89 2.81 -8.34 1.40
N ALA A 90 3.39 -7.14 1.24
CA ALA A 90 2.83 -5.93 1.83
C ALA A 90 1.44 -5.58 1.28
N VAL A 91 1.21 -5.77 -0.03
CA VAL A 91 -0.12 -5.61 -0.64
C VAL A 91 -1.12 -6.62 -0.07
N LEU A 92 -0.73 -7.89 -0.01
CA LEU A 92 -1.58 -8.95 0.55
C LEU A 92 -1.93 -8.68 2.02
N GLY A 93 -0.94 -8.29 2.84
CA GLY A 93 -1.15 -7.94 4.24
C GLY A 93 -2.04 -6.73 4.42
N HIS A 94 -1.90 -5.70 3.56
CA HIS A 94 -2.75 -4.52 3.60
C HIS A 94 -4.20 -4.81 3.19
N CYS A 95 -4.41 -5.67 2.19
CA CYS A 95 -5.76 -6.02 1.72
C CYS A 95 -6.45 -7.02 2.66
N TRP A 96 -5.71 -7.97 3.21
CA TRP A 96 -6.23 -9.05 4.06
C TRP A 96 -5.41 -9.22 5.34
N PRO A 97 -5.41 -8.22 6.25
CA PRO A 97 -4.65 -8.29 7.50
C PRO A 97 -5.26 -9.31 8.47
N VAL A 98 -4.44 -10.24 8.95
CA VAL A 98 -4.88 -11.31 9.85
C VAL A 98 -5.47 -10.77 11.16
N TRP A 99 -4.86 -9.71 11.73
CA TRP A 99 -5.32 -9.10 12.98
C TRP A 99 -6.65 -8.35 12.86
N ASN A 100 -7.09 -8.09 11.64
CA ASN A 100 -8.33 -7.35 11.36
C ASN A 100 -9.40 -8.23 10.70
N GLY A 101 -9.36 -9.54 10.94
CA GLY A 101 -10.31 -10.50 10.38
C GLY A 101 -10.30 -10.51 8.85
N PHE A 102 -9.13 -10.32 8.23
CA PHE A 102 -8.91 -10.27 6.78
C PHE A 102 -9.68 -9.14 6.07
N ARG A 103 -10.01 -8.05 6.78
CA ARG A 103 -10.68 -6.88 6.26
C ARG A 103 -9.74 -5.69 6.27
N GLY A 104 -9.15 -5.36 5.13
CA GLY A 104 -8.19 -4.28 4.98
C GLY A 104 -8.56 -3.26 3.91
N GLY A 105 -7.56 -2.56 3.39
CA GLY A 105 -7.68 -1.56 2.36
C GLY A 105 -7.66 -2.14 0.93
N LYS A 106 -7.67 -1.25 -0.07
CA LYS A 106 -7.59 -1.63 -1.49
C LYS A 106 -6.15 -1.88 -1.99
N GLY A 107 -5.16 -1.54 -1.18
CA GLY A 107 -3.76 -1.78 -1.50
C GLY A 107 -3.13 -0.84 -2.54
N VAL A 108 -3.86 0.14 -3.09
CA VAL A 108 -3.36 1.00 -4.18
C VAL A 108 -2.08 1.75 -3.77
N ALA A 109 -2.07 2.42 -2.62
CA ALA A 109 -0.90 3.15 -2.13
C ALA A 109 0.30 2.23 -1.87
N VAL A 110 0.04 1.04 -1.29
CA VAL A 110 1.07 0.01 -1.00
C VAL A 110 1.64 -0.57 -2.29
N ALA A 111 0.77 -0.89 -3.27
CA ALA A 111 1.20 -1.37 -4.58
C ALA A 111 2.04 -0.32 -5.32
N GLY A 112 1.67 0.97 -5.19
CA GLY A 112 2.44 2.07 -5.75
C GLY A 112 3.83 2.19 -5.18
N ALA A 113 3.93 2.20 -3.87
CA ALA A 113 5.22 2.25 -3.20
C ALA A 113 6.10 1.06 -3.60
N ALA A 114 5.54 -0.17 -3.61
CA ALA A 114 6.27 -1.36 -4.01
C ALA A 114 6.72 -1.31 -5.48
N SER A 115 5.85 -0.86 -6.41
CA SER A 115 6.16 -0.76 -7.83
C SER A 115 7.24 0.28 -8.11
N ILE A 116 7.19 1.45 -7.47
CA ILE A 116 8.19 2.50 -7.60
C ILE A 116 9.54 2.02 -7.05
N LEU A 117 9.55 1.30 -5.92
CA LEU A 117 10.77 0.75 -5.35
C LEU A 117 11.37 -0.39 -6.21
N PHE A 118 10.53 -1.17 -6.88
CA PHE A 118 10.97 -2.24 -7.78
C PHE A 118 11.48 -1.70 -9.12
N SER A 119 10.70 -0.85 -9.78
CA SER A 119 11.02 -0.22 -11.06
C SER A 119 10.48 1.22 -11.08
N PRO A 120 11.31 2.22 -10.68
CA PRO A 120 10.86 3.60 -10.61
C PRO A 120 10.18 4.13 -11.87
N PRO A 121 10.74 3.94 -13.11
CA PRO A 121 10.10 4.47 -14.30
C PRO A 121 8.71 3.87 -14.55
N VAL A 122 8.57 2.55 -14.39
CA VAL A 122 7.29 1.85 -14.61
C VAL A 122 6.27 2.25 -13.54
N GLY A 123 6.68 2.24 -12.27
CA GLY A 123 5.80 2.63 -11.17
C GLY A 123 5.31 4.07 -11.30
N ILE A 124 6.21 5.02 -11.57
CA ILE A 124 5.86 6.44 -11.74
C ILE A 124 4.93 6.61 -12.94
N ALA A 125 5.27 6.04 -14.11
CA ALA A 125 4.44 6.15 -15.30
C ALA A 125 3.02 5.62 -15.09
N SER A 126 2.87 4.43 -14.47
CA SER A 126 1.56 3.85 -14.18
C SER A 126 0.73 4.73 -13.25
N TYR A 127 1.35 5.33 -12.22
CA TYR A 127 0.63 6.21 -11.30
C TYR A 127 0.29 7.57 -11.92
N LEU A 128 1.11 8.10 -12.82
CA LEU A 128 0.75 9.30 -13.59
C LEU A 128 -0.43 9.03 -14.53
N LEU A 129 -0.47 7.88 -15.21
CA LEU A 129 -1.61 7.47 -16.02
C LEU A 129 -2.88 7.31 -15.17
N GLY A 130 -2.78 6.68 -14.01
CA GLY A 130 -3.89 6.56 -13.08
C GLY A 130 -4.39 7.91 -12.56
N ALA A 131 -3.49 8.83 -12.23
CA ALA A 131 -3.84 10.18 -11.80
C ALA A 131 -4.55 10.95 -12.91
N ALA A 132 -4.05 10.88 -14.15
CA ALA A 132 -4.70 11.48 -15.31
C ALA A 132 -6.12 10.94 -15.53
N ALA A 133 -6.32 9.62 -15.36
CA ALA A 133 -7.62 8.98 -15.46
C ALA A 133 -8.59 9.46 -14.36
N VAL A 134 -8.10 9.65 -13.12
CA VAL A 134 -8.90 10.22 -12.02
C VAL A 134 -9.30 11.66 -12.34
N LEU A 135 -8.37 12.48 -12.81
CA LEU A 135 -8.65 13.88 -13.17
C LEU A 135 -9.66 13.99 -14.30
N ALA A 136 -9.57 13.10 -15.29
CA ALA A 136 -10.50 13.10 -16.44
C ALA A 136 -11.91 12.60 -16.09
N THR A 137 -12.03 11.64 -15.14
CA THR A 137 -13.30 10.97 -14.87
C THR A 137 -13.92 11.35 -13.52
N GLY A 138 -13.16 11.88 -12.59
CA GLY A 138 -13.58 12.13 -11.20
C GLY A 138 -13.65 10.88 -10.32
N TYR A 139 -13.34 9.69 -10.86
CA TYR A 139 -13.51 8.42 -10.14
C TYR A 139 -12.17 7.77 -9.78
N LEU A 140 -11.89 7.64 -8.46
CA LEU A 140 -10.71 6.92 -7.96
C LEU A 140 -10.65 5.45 -8.40
N ALA A 141 -11.80 4.81 -8.61
CA ALA A 141 -11.88 3.43 -9.07
C ALA A 141 -11.29 3.26 -10.49
N VAL A 142 -11.56 4.22 -11.38
CA VAL A 142 -11.04 4.23 -12.76
C VAL A 142 -9.51 4.38 -12.72
N GLY A 143 -8.98 5.30 -11.93
CA GLY A 143 -7.54 5.45 -11.76
C GLY A 143 -6.87 4.19 -11.23
N SER A 144 -7.48 3.53 -10.25
CA SER A 144 -6.97 2.26 -9.72
C SER A 144 -6.94 1.15 -10.77
N ALA A 145 -7.99 1.06 -11.62
CA ALA A 145 -8.04 0.10 -12.71
C ALA A 145 -6.97 0.38 -13.78
N VAL A 146 -6.76 1.66 -14.14
CA VAL A 146 -5.70 2.07 -15.08
C VAL A 146 -4.32 1.70 -14.55
N ILE A 147 -4.04 1.96 -13.26
CA ILE A 147 -2.78 1.54 -12.63
C ILE A 147 -2.61 0.02 -12.72
N ALA A 148 -3.63 -0.75 -12.36
CA ALA A 148 -3.55 -2.20 -12.35
C ALA A 148 -3.27 -2.80 -13.74
N VAL A 149 -3.83 -2.20 -14.79
CA VAL A 149 -3.60 -2.65 -16.18
C VAL A 149 -2.26 -2.16 -16.72
N SER A 150 -1.85 -0.92 -16.42
CA SER A 150 -0.62 -0.34 -16.98
C SER A 150 0.65 -0.92 -16.36
N LEU A 151 0.64 -1.30 -15.08
CA LEU A 151 1.82 -1.85 -14.39
C LEU A 151 2.43 -3.08 -15.10
N PRO A 152 1.67 -4.10 -15.54
CA PRO A 152 2.24 -5.25 -16.23
C PRO A 152 2.54 -4.98 -17.73
N LEU A 153 2.04 -3.89 -18.31
CA LEU A 153 2.22 -3.57 -19.74
C LEU A 153 3.42 -2.67 -20.01
N LEU A 154 3.93 -1.95 -19.01
CA LEU A 154 5.09 -1.06 -19.06
C LEU A 154 6.34 -1.77 -18.54
#